data_c11f25fcc19700a8811461932dcc8b33
#
_entry.id   c11f25fcc19700a8811461932dcc8b33
#
_cell.length_a   1.000
_cell.length_b   1.000
_cell.length_c   1.000
_cell.angle_alpha   90.00
_cell.angle_beta   90.00
_cell.angle_gamma   90.00
#
_symmetry.space_group_name_H-M   'P 1'
#
loop_
_entity.id
_entity.type
_entity.pdbx_description
1 polymer ?
#
loop_
_entity_poly.entity_id
_entity_poly.type
_entity_poly.pdbx_seq_one_letter_code
_entity_poly.pdbx_strand_id
1 'polypeptide(L)'
;MKKLLLAALLCLLNSVFAADIVETAQKSGSFDTLIKAADAAQLVDVLKSDGPFTLFAPNDEAFSKIPNKDLGNLLKSENLNKLQSILKFHLVSGKFRSDQLPLLPLGTLNEQDLKFTIKDDNVFVNNSKVLKADIEVSNGVIHVIDSVLIPTFTPELNTVESIITKGITMGVPHFNHGNHEACADIYEMTLNCIKLLPENELSSNNRKLVTKTLKELSSMKSPTDRAWGARRSLDMLISSNN
;
A
#
# COMPACT_ATOMS: atom_id res chain seq x y z
N MET A 1 34.69 -9.18 -52.96
CA MET A 1 34.72 -9.62 -51.56
C MET A 1 34.65 -8.47 -50.52
N LYS A 2 35.32 -7.32 -50.75
CA LYS A 2 35.29 -6.18 -49.77
C LYS A 2 33.92 -5.49 -49.62
N LYS A 3 33.04 -5.50 -50.63
CA LYS A 3 31.71 -4.87 -50.58
C LYS A 3 30.65 -5.69 -49.80
N LEU A 4 30.82 -7.03 -49.71
CA LEU A 4 29.93 -7.89 -48.92
C LEU A 4 30.20 -7.80 -47.39
N LEU A 5 31.44 -7.55 -47.02
CA LEU A 5 31.82 -7.38 -45.61
C LEU A 5 31.29 -6.06 -44.97
N LEU A 6 31.14 -5.01 -45.79
CA LEU A 6 30.64 -3.72 -45.35
C LEU A 6 29.12 -3.73 -45.11
N ALA A 7 28.37 -4.54 -45.85
CA ALA A 7 26.91 -4.69 -45.67
C ALA A 7 26.58 -5.52 -44.44
N ALA A 8 27.40 -6.52 -44.10
CA ALA A 8 27.23 -7.33 -42.89
C ALA A 8 27.55 -6.55 -41.58
N LEU A 9 28.48 -5.58 -41.67
CA LEU A 9 28.83 -4.74 -40.50
C LEU A 9 27.77 -3.65 -40.22
N LEU A 10 26.99 -3.24 -41.23
CA LEU A 10 25.95 -2.23 -41.05
C LEU A 10 24.65 -2.81 -40.45
N CYS A 11 24.46 -4.14 -40.53
CA CYS A 11 23.33 -4.84 -39.88
C CYS A 11 23.46 -5.03 -38.35
N LEU A 12 24.66 -4.82 -37.81
CA LEU A 12 24.94 -5.05 -36.39
C LEU A 12 24.73 -3.82 -35.49
N LEU A 13 24.34 -2.65 -36.04
CA LEU A 13 24.25 -1.38 -35.31
C LEU A 13 22.82 -0.93 -35.03
N ASN A 14 21.79 -1.71 -35.37
CA ASN A 14 20.42 -1.43 -34.96
C ASN A 14 19.99 -2.35 -33.80
N SER A 15 20.74 -2.36 -32.71
CA SER A 15 20.16 -2.69 -31.43
C SER A 15 19.24 -1.53 -31.04
N VAL A 16 18.00 -1.57 -31.52
CA VAL A 16 16.93 -0.75 -30.95
C VAL A 16 16.82 -1.25 -29.52
N PHE A 17 17.49 -0.58 -28.59
CA PHE A 17 17.25 -0.81 -27.17
C PHE A 17 15.76 -0.52 -26.96
N ALA A 18 14.98 -1.56 -26.69
CA ALA A 18 13.59 -1.37 -26.31
C ALA A 18 13.57 -0.41 -25.11
N ALA A 19 12.68 0.58 -25.16
CA ALA A 19 12.53 1.53 -24.05
C ALA A 19 12.10 0.80 -22.77
N ASP A 20 12.55 1.28 -21.64
CA ASP A 20 12.12 0.75 -20.35
C ASP A 20 10.68 1.18 -19.99
N ILE A 21 10.20 0.74 -18.84
CA ILE A 21 8.85 1.07 -18.33
C ILE A 21 8.65 2.59 -18.29
N VAL A 22 9.63 3.34 -17.74
CA VAL A 22 9.51 4.80 -17.55
C VAL A 22 9.55 5.53 -18.86
N GLU A 23 10.49 5.19 -19.73
CA GLU A 23 10.60 5.80 -21.07
C GLU A 23 9.36 5.54 -21.94
N THR A 24 8.81 4.32 -21.86
CA THR A 24 7.60 3.95 -22.57
C THR A 24 6.39 4.71 -22.06
N ALA A 25 6.25 4.84 -20.74
CA ALA A 25 5.19 5.63 -20.12
C ALA A 25 5.30 7.11 -20.53
N GLN A 26 6.49 7.70 -20.48
CA GLN A 26 6.74 9.09 -20.90
C GLN A 26 6.39 9.34 -22.36
N LYS A 27 6.79 8.43 -23.26
CA LYS A 27 6.52 8.56 -24.72
C LYS A 27 5.05 8.42 -25.07
N SER A 28 4.25 7.75 -24.26
CA SER A 28 2.83 7.52 -24.54
C SER A 28 1.95 8.76 -24.32
N GLY A 29 2.36 9.70 -23.45
CA GLY A 29 1.59 10.90 -23.09
C GLY A 29 0.27 10.61 -22.37
N SER A 30 0.09 9.41 -21.82
CA SER A 30 -1.15 8.99 -21.13
C SER A 30 -0.93 8.64 -19.66
N PHE A 31 0.29 8.84 -19.14
CA PHE A 31 0.71 8.45 -17.80
C PHE A 31 1.43 9.57 -17.05
N ASP A 32 1.14 10.81 -17.37
CA ASP A 32 1.80 11.98 -16.78
C ASP A 32 1.63 12.02 -15.26
N THR A 33 0.44 11.68 -14.78
CA THR A 33 0.13 11.62 -13.35
C THR A 33 0.86 10.48 -12.65
N LEU A 34 0.94 9.30 -13.27
CA LEU A 34 1.68 8.16 -12.75
C LEU A 34 3.17 8.46 -12.62
N ILE A 35 3.76 9.10 -13.62
CA ILE A 35 5.18 9.50 -13.62
C ILE A 35 5.47 10.51 -12.52
N LYS A 36 4.62 11.54 -12.36
CA LYS A 36 4.73 12.51 -11.27
C LYS A 36 4.60 11.85 -9.90
N ALA A 37 3.68 10.89 -9.76
CA ALA A 37 3.52 10.13 -8.53
C ALA A 37 4.74 9.24 -8.23
N ALA A 38 5.31 8.58 -9.25
CA ALA A 38 6.52 7.76 -9.10
C ALA A 38 7.75 8.60 -8.72
N ASP A 39 7.88 9.81 -9.28
CA ASP A 39 8.94 10.76 -8.94
C ASP A 39 8.79 11.24 -7.49
N ALA A 40 7.60 11.69 -7.11
CA ALA A 40 7.29 12.12 -5.73
C ALA A 40 7.52 10.99 -4.71
N ALA A 41 7.25 9.75 -5.10
CA ALA A 41 7.47 8.55 -4.27
C ALA A 41 8.92 8.05 -4.27
N GLN A 42 9.81 8.64 -5.06
CA GLN A 42 11.20 8.20 -5.24
C GLN A 42 11.31 6.74 -5.75
N LEU A 43 10.39 6.31 -6.61
CA LEU A 43 10.35 4.96 -7.17
C LEU A 43 10.81 4.89 -8.64
N VAL A 44 11.23 5.99 -9.23
CA VAL A 44 11.69 6.03 -10.64
C VAL A 44 12.86 5.09 -10.86
N ASP A 45 13.84 5.05 -9.94
CA ASP A 45 15.01 4.17 -10.05
C ASP A 45 14.61 2.69 -9.95
N VAL A 46 13.61 2.35 -9.14
CA VAL A 46 13.07 0.98 -9.06
C VAL A 46 12.43 0.59 -10.39
N LEU A 47 11.63 1.48 -11.01
CA LEU A 47 11.00 1.22 -12.30
C LEU A 47 11.98 1.14 -13.47
N LYS A 48 13.17 1.71 -13.34
CA LYS A 48 14.26 1.66 -14.31
C LYS A 48 15.23 0.51 -14.10
N SER A 49 15.15 -0.20 -12.97
CA SER A 49 16.04 -1.33 -12.70
C SER A 49 15.81 -2.50 -13.65
N ASP A 50 16.75 -3.47 -13.63
CA ASP A 50 16.85 -4.53 -14.65
C ASP A 50 15.62 -5.48 -14.74
N GLY A 51 14.68 -5.44 -13.79
CA GLY A 51 13.47 -6.29 -13.86
C GLY A 51 13.76 -7.81 -13.86
N PRO A 52 12.91 -8.65 -14.49
CA PRO A 52 11.68 -8.26 -15.19
C PRO A 52 10.55 -7.85 -14.26
N PHE A 53 9.73 -6.90 -14.72
CA PHE A 53 8.56 -6.43 -13.98
C PHE A 53 7.28 -6.52 -14.80
N THR A 54 6.16 -6.60 -14.09
CA THR A 54 4.82 -6.36 -14.66
C THR A 54 4.23 -5.13 -13.98
N LEU A 55 3.99 -4.08 -14.75
CA LEU A 55 3.37 -2.86 -14.26
C LEU A 55 1.90 -2.80 -14.69
N PHE A 56 0.99 -2.72 -13.73
CA PHE A 56 -0.41 -2.34 -13.97
C PHE A 56 -0.50 -0.82 -13.92
N ALA A 57 -0.42 -0.17 -15.09
CA ALA A 57 -0.31 1.28 -15.20
C ALA A 57 -1.69 1.96 -15.31
N PRO A 58 -2.16 2.67 -14.27
CA PRO A 58 -3.34 3.51 -14.40
C PRO A 58 -3.02 4.70 -15.32
N ASN A 59 -3.89 4.94 -16.30
CA ASN A 59 -3.79 6.10 -17.17
C ASN A 59 -4.25 7.39 -16.46
N ASP A 60 -4.09 8.56 -17.07
CA ASP A 60 -4.48 9.83 -16.47
C ASP A 60 -5.99 9.92 -16.21
N GLU A 61 -6.83 9.24 -17.02
CA GLU A 61 -8.26 9.12 -16.79
C GLU A 61 -8.56 8.30 -15.51
N ALA A 62 -7.77 7.26 -15.22
CA ALA A 62 -7.90 6.49 -13.99
C ALA A 62 -7.63 7.34 -12.75
N PHE A 63 -6.63 8.22 -12.80
CA PHE A 63 -6.36 9.18 -11.74
C PHE A 63 -7.44 10.25 -11.61
N SER A 64 -8.09 10.66 -12.69
CA SER A 64 -9.17 11.65 -12.65
C SER A 64 -10.41 11.17 -11.87
N LYS A 65 -10.55 9.85 -11.67
CA LYS A 65 -11.60 9.26 -10.82
C LYS A 65 -11.35 9.49 -9.33
N ILE A 66 -10.12 9.83 -8.94
CA ILE A 66 -9.77 10.16 -7.55
C ILE A 66 -10.08 11.65 -7.32
N PRO A 67 -10.81 12.02 -6.25
CA PRO A 67 -11.04 13.42 -5.93
C PRO A 67 -9.73 14.20 -5.83
N ASN A 68 -9.67 15.39 -6.44
CA ASN A 68 -8.45 16.22 -6.49
C ASN A 68 -7.84 16.49 -5.10
N LYS A 69 -8.69 16.62 -4.07
CA LYS A 69 -8.25 16.80 -2.68
C LYS A 69 -7.47 15.59 -2.18
N ASP A 70 -7.92 14.38 -2.50
CA ASP A 70 -7.32 13.13 -2.03
C ASP A 70 -6.02 12.85 -2.79
N LEU A 71 -6.01 13.07 -4.10
CA LEU A 71 -4.79 12.96 -4.90
C LEU A 71 -3.74 13.99 -4.46
N GLY A 72 -4.15 15.25 -4.24
CA GLY A 72 -3.26 16.29 -3.72
C GLY A 72 -2.70 15.98 -2.33
N ASN A 73 -3.49 15.34 -1.47
CA ASN A 73 -3.02 14.88 -0.16
C ASN A 73 -2.04 13.72 -0.28
N LEU A 74 -2.26 12.77 -1.18
CA LEU A 74 -1.35 11.63 -1.40
C LEU A 74 0.05 12.07 -1.87
N LEU A 75 0.13 13.16 -2.61
CA LEU A 75 1.41 13.69 -3.13
C LEU A 75 2.21 14.52 -2.11
N LYS A 76 1.67 14.77 -0.92
CA LYS A 76 2.41 15.48 0.13
C LYS A 76 3.47 14.57 0.76
N SER A 77 4.58 15.18 1.19
CA SER A 77 5.69 14.47 1.84
C SER A 77 5.28 13.69 3.09
N GLU A 78 4.29 14.15 3.84
CA GLU A 78 3.72 13.47 5.01
C GLU A 78 3.03 12.13 4.66
N ASN A 79 2.62 11.93 3.40
CA ASN A 79 1.95 10.73 2.90
C ASN A 79 2.87 9.87 1.99
N LEU A 80 4.17 10.11 2.01
CA LEU A 80 5.14 9.42 1.14
C LEU A 80 5.04 7.89 1.26
N ASN A 81 4.99 7.36 2.47
CA ASN A 81 4.88 5.91 2.70
C ASN A 81 3.60 5.34 2.08
N LYS A 82 2.49 6.07 2.19
CA LYS A 82 1.20 5.67 1.62
C LYS A 82 1.24 5.70 0.09
N LEU A 83 1.85 6.73 -0.50
CA LEU A 83 2.04 6.83 -1.94
C LEU A 83 2.94 5.70 -2.46
N GLN A 84 4.06 5.42 -1.79
CA GLN A 84 4.94 4.30 -2.12
C GLN A 84 4.22 2.95 -2.04
N SER A 85 3.41 2.75 -1.01
CA SER A 85 2.61 1.53 -0.85
C SER A 85 1.63 1.33 -2.01
N ILE A 86 0.92 2.39 -2.42
CA ILE A 86 0.02 2.35 -3.58
C ILE A 86 0.80 2.02 -4.86
N LEU A 87 1.90 2.69 -5.14
CA LEU A 87 2.66 2.47 -6.37
C LEU A 87 3.32 1.09 -6.41
N LYS A 88 3.85 0.59 -5.29
CA LYS A 88 4.35 -0.78 -5.17
C LYS A 88 3.27 -1.83 -5.36
N PHE A 89 2.00 -1.52 -5.04
CA PHE A 89 0.86 -2.39 -5.28
C PHE A 89 0.49 -2.52 -6.77
N HIS A 90 0.98 -1.62 -7.62
CA HIS A 90 0.84 -1.70 -9.07
C HIS A 90 1.97 -2.48 -9.75
N LEU A 91 3.02 -2.85 -9.02
CA LEU A 91 4.23 -3.45 -9.56
C LEU A 91 4.43 -4.87 -9.03
N VAL A 92 4.56 -5.82 -9.96
CA VAL A 92 4.81 -7.23 -9.69
C VAL A 92 6.21 -7.59 -10.19
N SER A 93 6.97 -8.35 -9.39
CA SER A 93 8.23 -8.93 -9.84
C SER A 93 7.95 -10.11 -10.77
N GLY A 94 8.55 -10.09 -11.94
CA GLY A 94 8.31 -11.07 -13.01
C GLY A 94 7.58 -10.47 -14.20
N LYS A 95 7.67 -11.15 -15.35
CA LYS A 95 7.02 -10.76 -16.60
C LYS A 95 5.81 -11.67 -16.83
N PHE A 96 4.62 -11.14 -16.59
CA PHE A 96 3.36 -11.87 -16.72
C PHE A 96 2.54 -11.26 -17.85
N ARG A 97 2.30 -12.05 -18.89
CA ARG A 97 1.46 -11.66 -20.03
C ARG A 97 -0.02 -11.89 -19.72
N SER A 98 -0.88 -11.30 -20.52
CA SER A 98 -2.33 -11.36 -20.33
C SER A 98 -2.91 -12.77 -20.32
N ASP A 99 -2.29 -13.70 -21.05
CA ASP A 99 -2.66 -15.12 -21.09
C ASP A 99 -2.31 -15.87 -19.79
N GLN A 100 -1.45 -15.31 -18.96
CA GLN A 100 -1.02 -15.87 -17.67
C GLN A 100 -1.75 -15.26 -16.46
N LEU A 101 -2.32 -14.05 -16.61
CA LEU A 101 -2.93 -13.28 -15.52
C LEU A 101 -4.13 -13.97 -14.83
N PRO A 102 -5.03 -14.70 -15.52
CA PRO A 102 -6.23 -15.27 -14.87
C PRO A 102 -5.96 -16.46 -13.95
N LEU A 103 -4.76 -17.02 -13.96
CA LEU A 103 -4.50 -18.35 -13.38
C LEU A 103 -4.00 -18.29 -11.93
N LEU A 104 -3.44 -17.16 -11.46
CA LEU A 104 -2.81 -17.08 -10.14
C LEU A 104 -2.99 -15.69 -9.53
N PRO A 105 -3.21 -15.58 -8.22
CA PRO A 105 -2.98 -14.32 -7.51
C PRO A 105 -1.50 -13.95 -7.66
N LEU A 106 -1.21 -12.70 -8.01
CA LEU A 106 0.16 -12.22 -8.16
C LEU A 106 0.53 -11.34 -6.97
N GLY A 107 1.59 -11.72 -6.26
CA GLY A 107 2.18 -10.92 -5.20
C GLY A 107 2.84 -9.68 -5.76
N THR A 108 2.50 -8.51 -5.23
CA THR A 108 3.07 -7.23 -5.61
C THR A 108 4.31 -6.88 -4.79
N LEU A 109 5.05 -5.84 -5.19
CA LEU A 109 6.13 -5.27 -4.36
C LEU A 109 5.63 -4.64 -3.05
N ASN A 110 4.32 -4.55 -2.86
CA ASN A 110 3.67 -4.17 -1.60
C ASN A 110 3.28 -5.38 -0.73
N GLU A 111 3.74 -6.59 -1.06
CA GLU A 111 3.47 -7.84 -0.33
C GLU A 111 1.98 -8.22 -0.22
N GLN A 112 1.11 -7.59 -1.02
CA GLN A 112 -0.31 -7.93 -1.13
C GLN A 112 -0.60 -8.49 -2.52
N ASP A 113 -1.59 -9.38 -2.60
CA ASP A 113 -1.94 -10.06 -3.83
C ASP A 113 -2.92 -9.27 -4.70
N LEU A 114 -2.70 -9.31 -6.02
CA LEU A 114 -3.68 -8.92 -7.03
C LEU A 114 -4.55 -10.12 -7.40
N LYS A 115 -5.86 -9.89 -7.47
CA LYS A 115 -6.85 -10.88 -7.91
C LYS A 115 -7.30 -10.55 -9.32
N PHE A 116 -7.39 -11.59 -10.15
CA PHE A 116 -7.82 -11.45 -11.53
C PHE A 116 -9.19 -12.07 -11.74
N THR A 117 -10.04 -11.41 -12.51
CA THR A 117 -11.35 -11.93 -12.92
C THR A 117 -11.59 -11.64 -14.38
N ILE A 118 -12.27 -12.55 -15.08
CA ILE A 118 -12.74 -12.34 -16.44
C ILE A 118 -14.25 -12.19 -16.40
N LYS A 119 -14.75 -11.08 -16.96
CA LYS A 119 -16.18 -10.83 -17.07
C LYS A 119 -16.46 -10.19 -18.43
N ASP A 120 -17.41 -10.74 -19.17
CA ASP A 120 -17.81 -10.25 -20.50
C ASP A 120 -16.59 -10.02 -21.43
N ASP A 121 -15.71 -11.03 -21.54
CA ASP A 121 -14.44 -11.00 -22.28
C ASP A 121 -13.44 -9.91 -21.88
N ASN A 122 -13.67 -9.24 -20.76
CA ASN A 122 -12.74 -8.25 -20.21
C ASN A 122 -12.01 -8.83 -18.98
N VAL A 123 -10.71 -8.54 -18.93
CA VAL A 123 -9.87 -8.87 -17.78
C VAL A 123 -9.94 -7.73 -16.78
N PHE A 124 -10.15 -8.08 -15.52
CA PHE A 124 -10.10 -7.16 -14.38
C PHE A 124 -9.00 -7.58 -13.42
N VAL A 125 -8.26 -6.60 -12.93
CA VAL A 125 -7.33 -6.74 -11.83
C VAL A 125 -7.94 -6.04 -10.60
N ASN A 126 -8.27 -6.81 -9.57
CA ASN A 126 -9.16 -6.37 -8.49
C ASN A 126 -10.47 -5.79 -9.09
N ASN A 127 -10.72 -4.49 -8.91
CA ASN A 127 -11.90 -3.80 -9.45
C ASN A 127 -11.57 -2.95 -10.71
N SER A 128 -10.35 -3.02 -11.22
CA SER A 128 -9.88 -2.20 -12.34
C SER A 128 -9.89 -3.01 -13.64
N LYS A 129 -10.45 -2.45 -14.70
CA LYS A 129 -10.46 -3.07 -16.02
C LYS A 129 -9.12 -2.89 -16.71
N VAL A 130 -8.59 -3.94 -17.33
CA VAL A 130 -7.44 -3.86 -18.23
C VAL A 130 -7.91 -3.29 -19.57
N LEU A 131 -7.42 -2.10 -19.91
CA LEU A 131 -7.76 -1.41 -21.17
C LEU A 131 -6.87 -1.85 -22.33
N LYS A 132 -5.59 -2.06 -22.04
CA LYS A 132 -4.60 -2.54 -23.00
C LYS A 132 -3.58 -3.41 -22.29
N ALA A 133 -3.38 -4.61 -22.80
CA ALA A 133 -2.44 -5.57 -22.24
C ALA A 133 -1.18 -5.70 -23.08
N ASP A 134 -0.14 -6.33 -22.53
CA ASP A 134 1.05 -6.82 -23.24
C ASP A 134 1.85 -5.75 -23.98
N ILE A 135 2.03 -4.56 -23.37
CA ILE A 135 2.97 -3.57 -23.91
C ILE A 135 4.36 -3.99 -23.44
N GLU A 136 5.12 -4.56 -24.38
CA GLU A 136 6.47 -5.06 -24.14
C GLU A 136 7.47 -3.90 -23.97
N VAL A 137 8.32 -4.00 -22.96
CA VAL A 137 9.39 -3.04 -22.65
C VAL A 137 10.68 -3.80 -22.32
N SER A 138 11.82 -3.10 -22.30
CA SER A 138 13.14 -3.74 -22.09
C SER A 138 13.23 -4.46 -20.74
N ASN A 139 12.61 -3.92 -19.69
CA ASN A 139 12.67 -4.45 -18.34
C ASN A 139 11.34 -5.03 -17.85
N GLY A 140 10.39 -5.38 -18.74
CA GLY A 140 9.15 -6.03 -18.33
C GLY A 140 8.00 -5.93 -19.32
N VAL A 141 6.79 -5.82 -18.77
CA VAL A 141 5.54 -5.65 -19.51
C VAL A 141 4.62 -4.67 -18.77
N ILE A 142 3.87 -3.88 -19.54
CA ILE A 142 2.89 -2.92 -19.00
C ILE A 142 1.48 -3.35 -19.39
N HIS A 143 0.56 -3.35 -18.44
CA HIS A 143 -0.88 -3.48 -18.66
C HIS A 143 -1.55 -2.19 -18.22
N VAL A 144 -2.25 -1.52 -19.14
CA VAL A 144 -2.96 -0.28 -18.87
C VAL A 144 -4.28 -0.58 -18.19
N ILE A 145 -4.56 0.10 -17.09
CA ILE A 145 -5.78 -0.09 -16.30
C ILE A 145 -6.58 1.21 -16.17
N ASP A 146 -7.89 1.08 -15.99
CA ASP A 146 -8.84 2.19 -15.94
C ASP A 146 -9.06 2.81 -14.56
N SER A 147 -8.46 2.26 -13.53
CA SER A 147 -8.59 2.73 -12.15
C SER A 147 -7.33 2.45 -11.35
N VAL A 148 -7.02 3.31 -10.38
CA VAL A 148 -5.87 3.13 -9.48
C VAL A 148 -6.15 1.99 -8.51
N LEU A 149 -5.22 1.06 -8.38
CA LEU A 149 -5.29 -0.03 -7.42
C LEU A 149 -4.94 0.49 -6.01
N ILE A 150 -5.85 0.33 -5.08
CA ILE A 150 -5.64 0.75 -3.70
C ILE A 150 -5.37 -0.48 -2.85
N PRO A 151 -4.18 -0.61 -2.23
CA PRO A 151 -3.90 -1.70 -1.30
C PRO A 151 -4.78 -1.57 -0.05
N THR A 152 -4.95 -2.68 0.64
CA THR A 152 -5.55 -2.63 1.97
C THR A 152 -4.51 -2.02 2.92
N PHE A 153 -4.76 -0.81 3.36
CA PHE A 153 -3.94 -0.23 4.41
C PHE A 153 -4.36 -0.87 5.75
N THR A 154 -3.59 -1.84 6.22
CA THR A 154 -3.62 -2.14 7.64
C THR A 154 -3.06 -0.90 8.33
N PRO A 155 -3.75 -0.31 9.31
CA PRO A 155 -3.16 0.78 10.09
C PRO A 155 -1.79 0.32 10.57
N GLU A 156 -0.72 1.04 10.22
CA GLU A 156 0.58 0.75 10.81
C GLU A 156 0.38 0.81 12.32
N LEU A 157 0.72 -0.29 13.01
CA LEU A 157 0.56 -0.38 14.48
C LEU A 157 1.54 0.55 15.23
N ASN A 158 2.06 1.54 14.54
CA ASN A 158 3.09 2.46 15.01
C ASN A 158 2.49 3.76 15.57
N THR A 159 1.23 4.07 15.24
CA THR A 159 0.57 5.26 15.77
C THR A 159 -0.30 4.90 16.95
N VAL A 160 -0.39 5.78 17.94
CA VAL A 160 -1.27 5.62 19.10
C VAL A 160 -2.69 5.27 18.68
N GLU A 161 -3.22 5.97 17.67
CA GLU A 161 -4.57 5.76 17.15
C GLU A 161 -4.76 4.37 16.53
N SER A 162 -3.80 3.88 15.75
CA SER A 162 -3.89 2.56 15.11
C SER A 162 -3.84 1.42 16.12
N ILE A 163 -2.98 1.54 17.15
CA ILE A 163 -2.88 0.57 18.23
C ILE A 163 -4.20 0.54 19.01
N ILE A 164 -4.78 1.70 19.34
CA ILE A 164 -6.06 1.81 20.04
C ILE A 164 -7.18 1.20 19.22
N THR A 165 -7.30 1.57 17.94
CA THR A 165 -8.34 1.06 17.03
C THR A 165 -8.29 -0.46 16.94
N LYS A 166 -7.09 -1.03 16.80
CA LYS A 166 -6.89 -2.48 16.80
C LYS A 166 -7.34 -3.13 18.11
N GLY A 167 -6.89 -2.59 19.22
CA GLY A 167 -7.27 -3.10 20.56
C GLY A 167 -8.78 -3.08 20.77
N ILE A 168 -9.45 -1.99 20.41
CA ILE A 168 -10.90 -1.86 20.50
C ILE A 168 -11.61 -2.88 19.60
N THR A 169 -11.18 -3.01 18.35
CA THR A 169 -11.77 -3.95 17.39
C THR A 169 -11.66 -5.40 17.87
N MET A 170 -10.57 -5.74 18.55
CA MET A 170 -10.38 -7.08 19.13
C MET A 170 -11.16 -7.28 20.41
N GLY A 171 -11.25 -6.28 21.29
CA GLY A 171 -11.88 -6.39 22.60
C GLY A 171 -13.41 -6.37 22.59
N VAL A 172 -14.03 -5.53 21.74
CA VAL A 172 -15.49 -5.36 21.68
C VAL A 172 -16.26 -6.68 21.47
N PRO A 173 -15.90 -7.58 20.54
CA PRO A 173 -16.58 -8.85 20.39
C PRO A 173 -16.58 -9.70 21.68
N HIS A 174 -15.46 -9.74 22.42
CA HIS A 174 -15.37 -10.48 23.67
C HIS A 174 -16.31 -9.92 24.72
N PHE A 175 -16.35 -8.58 24.85
CA PHE A 175 -17.27 -7.93 25.78
C PHE A 175 -18.74 -8.26 25.47
N ASN A 176 -19.13 -8.16 24.20
CA ASN A 176 -20.50 -8.41 23.73
C ASN A 176 -20.95 -9.88 23.93
N HIS A 177 -20.00 -10.81 23.96
CA HIS A 177 -20.26 -12.22 24.23
C HIS A 177 -20.10 -12.61 25.73
N GLY A 178 -19.99 -11.63 26.61
CA GLY A 178 -19.88 -11.85 28.07
C GLY A 178 -18.49 -12.29 28.56
N ASN A 179 -17.50 -12.35 27.68
CA ASN A 179 -16.11 -12.66 28.06
C ASN A 179 -15.37 -11.38 28.43
N HIS A 180 -15.75 -10.81 29.56
CA HIS A 180 -15.22 -9.52 30.01
C HIS A 180 -13.74 -9.60 30.43
N GLU A 181 -13.25 -10.77 30.86
CA GLU A 181 -11.85 -10.98 31.17
C GLU A 181 -10.96 -10.86 29.95
N ALA A 182 -11.28 -11.60 28.89
CA ALA A 182 -10.52 -11.49 27.62
C ALA A 182 -10.56 -10.07 27.03
N CYS A 183 -11.69 -9.36 27.18
CA CYS A 183 -11.78 -7.97 26.76
C CYS A 183 -10.85 -7.06 27.60
N ALA A 184 -10.82 -7.23 28.91
CA ALA A 184 -9.95 -6.48 29.79
C ALA A 184 -8.48 -6.72 29.48
N ASP A 185 -8.08 -7.97 29.27
CA ASP A 185 -6.71 -8.36 28.94
C ASP A 185 -6.25 -7.76 27.61
N ILE A 186 -7.12 -7.75 26.58
CA ILE A 186 -6.84 -7.11 25.29
C ILE A 186 -6.61 -5.61 25.46
N TYR A 187 -7.45 -4.93 26.23
CA TYR A 187 -7.32 -3.49 26.44
C TYR A 187 -6.10 -3.13 27.28
N GLU A 188 -5.77 -3.93 28.29
CA GLU A 188 -4.54 -3.75 29.08
C GLU A 188 -3.28 -4.00 28.24
N MET A 189 -3.29 -5.04 27.39
CA MET A 189 -2.22 -5.28 26.43
C MET A 189 -2.07 -4.08 25.48
N THR A 190 -3.17 -3.53 24.99
CA THR A 190 -3.17 -2.33 24.12
C THR A 190 -2.52 -1.14 24.81
N LEU A 191 -2.87 -0.86 26.07
CA LEU A 191 -2.25 0.20 26.88
C LEU A 191 -0.75 -0.04 27.12
N ASN A 192 -0.34 -1.29 27.35
CA ASN A 192 1.07 -1.65 27.48
C ASN A 192 1.85 -1.43 26.16
N CYS A 193 1.28 -1.77 25.01
CA CYS A 193 1.88 -1.47 23.72
C CYS A 193 2.07 0.05 23.51
N ILE A 194 1.05 0.85 23.83
CA ILE A 194 1.12 2.32 23.74
C ILE A 194 2.21 2.88 24.66
N LYS A 195 2.34 2.35 25.88
CA LYS A 195 3.37 2.76 26.83
C LYS A 195 4.80 2.58 26.29
N LEU A 196 5.03 1.60 25.41
CA LEU A 196 6.34 1.30 24.84
C LEU A 196 6.70 2.18 23.64
N LEU A 197 5.76 2.98 23.13
CA LEU A 197 6.03 3.89 22.02
C LEU A 197 7.14 4.90 22.38
N PRO A 198 7.93 5.35 21.41
CA PRO A 198 8.97 6.35 21.63
C PRO A 198 8.38 7.72 22.05
N GLU A 199 9.21 8.62 22.57
CA GLU A 199 8.76 9.91 23.13
C GLU A 199 8.18 10.86 22.07
N ASN A 200 8.62 10.75 20.83
CA ASN A 200 8.09 11.53 19.70
C ASN A 200 6.69 11.09 19.25
N GLU A 201 6.26 9.88 19.61
CA GLU A 201 4.95 9.33 19.24
C GLU A 201 3.92 9.36 20.37
N LEU A 202 4.36 9.39 21.61
CA LEU A 202 3.50 9.48 22.80
C LEU A 202 3.92 10.61 23.72
N SER A 203 3.07 11.64 23.85
CA SER A 203 3.33 12.78 24.74
C SER A 203 3.54 12.36 26.20
N SER A 204 4.32 13.16 26.94
CA SER A 204 4.56 12.91 28.37
C SER A 204 3.26 12.83 29.21
N ASN A 205 2.23 13.61 28.84
CA ASN A 205 0.94 13.58 29.52
C ASN A 205 0.19 12.28 29.23
N ASN A 206 0.17 11.84 27.98
CA ASN A 206 -0.47 10.59 27.58
C ASN A 206 0.26 9.39 28.20
N ARG A 207 1.58 9.42 28.30
CA ARG A 207 2.37 8.38 28.98
C ARG A 207 2.06 8.30 30.48
N LYS A 208 1.88 9.44 31.15
CA LYS A 208 1.44 9.48 32.55
C LYS A 208 0.04 8.90 32.72
N LEU A 209 -0.90 9.27 31.82
CA LEU A 209 -2.26 8.73 31.79
C LEU A 209 -2.24 7.20 31.69
N VAL A 210 -1.54 6.65 30.68
CA VAL A 210 -1.42 5.20 30.49
C VAL A 210 -0.83 4.51 31.73
N THR A 211 0.25 5.05 32.29
CA THR A 211 0.92 4.48 33.45
C THR A 211 0.01 4.48 34.67
N LYS A 212 -0.72 5.57 34.91
CA LYS A 212 -1.69 5.69 36.01
C LYS A 212 -2.82 4.67 35.83
N THR A 213 -3.39 4.59 34.63
CA THR A 213 -4.47 3.64 34.33
C THR A 213 -4.04 2.20 34.59
N LEU A 214 -2.91 1.77 34.03
CA LEU A 214 -2.41 0.40 34.28
C LEU A 214 -2.23 0.06 35.75
N LYS A 215 -1.79 1.04 36.56
CA LYS A 215 -1.68 0.87 38.01
C LYS A 215 -3.06 0.73 38.69
N GLU A 216 -4.04 1.51 38.24
CA GLU A 216 -5.41 1.43 38.77
C GLU A 216 -6.07 0.10 38.40
N LEU A 217 -5.93 -0.35 37.14
CA LEU A 217 -6.49 -1.60 36.65
C LEU A 217 -5.94 -2.81 37.44
N SER A 218 -4.65 -2.82 37.77
CA SER A 218 -4.03 -3.91 38.54
C SER A 218 -4.62 -4.13 39.92
N SER A 219 -5.32 -3.12 40.48
CA SER A 219 -6.01 -3.22 41.77
C SER A 219 -7.49 -3.61 41.66
N MET A 220 -8.06 -3.61 40.45
CA MET A 220 -9.47 -3.93 40.22
C MET A 220 -9.67 -5.44 40.16
N LYS A 221 -10.65 -5.94 40.92
CA LYS A 221 -10.99 -7.38 40.95
C LYS A 221 -12.02 -7.80 39.89
N SER A 222 -12.86 -6.86 39.48
CA SER A 222 -13.92 -7.13 38.52
C SER A 222 -13.38 -7.01 37.06
N PRO A 223 -13.46 -8.08 36.27
CA PRO A 223 -13.08 -8.01 34.85
C PRO A 223 -13.86 -6.94 34.05
N THR A 224 -15.13 -6.76 34.37
CA THR A 224 -15.99 -5.74 33.75
C THR A 224 -15.50 -4.34 34.08
N ASP A 225 -15.13 -4.06 35.34
CA ASP A 225 -14.60 -2.75 35.73
C ASP A 225 -13.23 -2.49 35.11
N ARG A 226 -12.37 -3.52 35.05
CA ARG A 226 -11.08 -3.44 34.33
C ARG A 226 -11.29 -3.09 32.85
N ALA A 227 -12.18 -3.80 32.13
CA ALA A 227 -12.46 -3.54 30.75
C ALA A 227 -12.95 -2.11 30.51
N TRP A 228 -13.90 -1.62 31.33
CA TRP A 228 -14.40 -0.25 31.25
C TRP A 228 -13.36 0.79 31.64
N GLY A 229 -12.54 0.52 32.66
CA GLY A 229 -11.45 1.41 33.05
C GLY A 229 -10.41 1.59 31.93
N ALA A 230 -9.97 0.49 31.36
CA ALA A 230 -9.05 0.51 30.24
C ALA A 230 -9.66 1.20 29.01
N ARG A 231 -10.91 0.88 28.66
CA ARG A 231 -11.61 1.49 27.52
C ARG A 231 -11.69 3.02 27.63
N ARG A 232 -12.10 3.56 28.78
CA ARG A 232 -12.15 5.02 28.99
C ARG A 232 -10.79 5.68 28.77
N SER A 233 -9.71 5.03 29.17
CA SER A 233 -8.37 5.56 28.95
C SER A 233 -7.97 5.57 27.47
N LEU A 234 -8.34 4.51 26.72
CA LEU A 234 -8.13 4.47 25.28
C LEU A 234 -8.91 5.57 24.53
N ASP A 235 -10.17 5.80 24.93
CA ASP A 235 -11.00 6.88 24.34
C ASP A 235 -10.43 8.28 24.65
N MET A 236 -9.89 8.50 25.85
CA MET A 236 -9.19 9.74 26.19
C MET A 236 -7.92 9.96 25.36
N LEU A 237 -7.16 8.90 25.09
CA LEU A 237 -5.96 8.98 24.24
C LEU A 237 -6.29 9.37 22.81
N ILE A 238 -7.37 8.84 22.23
CA ILE A 238 -7.85 9.24 20.89
C ILE A 238 -8.19 10.73 20.88
N SER A 239 -8.96 11.18 21.90
CA SER A 239 -9.42 12.56 21.97
C SER A 239 -8.29 13.58 22.18
N SER A 240 -7.15 13.16 22.73
CA SER A 240 -6.00 14.03 23.00
C SER A 240 -4.99 14.11 21.85
N ASN A 241 -5.14 13.25 20.82
CA ASN A 241 -4.28 13.22 19.64
C ASN A 241 -4.92 13.94 18.42
N ASN A 242 -6.18 14.39 18.53
CA ASN A 242 -6.87 15.23 17.57
C ASN A 242 -6.79 16.70 18.02
#